data_f91af125a09d5221385f6bbc3ac7cab0
#
_entry.id   f91af125a09d5221385f6bbc3ac7cab0
#
_cell.length_a   1.000
_cell.length_b   1.000
_cell.length_c   1.000
_cell.angle_alpha   90.00
_cell.angle_beta   90.00
_cell.angle_gamma   90.00
#
_symmetry.space_group_name_H-M   'P 1'
#
loop_
_entity.id
_entity.type
_entity.pdbx_description
1 polymer ?
#
loop_
_entity_poly.entity_id
_entity_poly.type
_entity_poly.pdbx_seq_one_letter_code
_entity_poly.pdbx_strand_id
1 'polypeptide(L)'
;MATDIRAELKNCGVSAQKVRLVVDLVRGKPAVQALDLLKFTPKVAAFHVHKVLASAVANAEENFGVSRDELYIYRITADEAPTRKWRIFGARGRFKPLLRRASHITVVLRERE
;
A
#
# COMPACT_ATOMS: atom_id res chain seq x y z
N MET A 1 -14.84 -14.82 16.46
CA MET A 1 -14.86 -14.23 15.10
C MET A 1 -13.62 -13.40 14.89
N ALA A 2 -13.03 -13.52 13.73
CA ALA A 2 -11.88 -12.68 13.37
C ALA A 2 -12.33 -11.23 13.17
N THR A 3 -11.59 -10.29 13.74
CA THR A 3 -11.84 -8.86 13.57
C THR A 3 -10.92 -8.33 12.48
N ASP A 4 -11.50 -7.67 11.49
CA ASP A 4 -10.74 -7.04 10.42
C ASP A 4 -10.20 -5.70 10.90
N ILE A 5 -8.89 -5.54 10.80
CA ILE A 5 -8.19 -4.31 11.16
C ILE A 5 -7.68 -3.69 9.87
N ARG A 6 -8.17 -2.51 9.57
CA ARG A 6 -7.97 -1.88 8.25
C ARG A 6 -7.17 -0.61 8.33
N ALA A 7 -6.30 -0.40 7.35
CA ALA A 7 -5.66 0.90 7.11
C ALA A 7 -5.66 1.16 5.60
N GLU A 8 -5.72 2.44 5.24
CA GLU A 8 -5.84 2.84 3.85
C GLU A 8 -5.02 4.10 3.59
N LEU A 9 -4.34 4.14 2.46
CA LEU A 9 -3.68 5.34 1.95
C LEU A 9 -4.31 5.70 0.62
N LYS A 10 -4.96 6.86 0.58
CA LYS A 10 -5.59 7.37 -0.65
C LYS A 10 -4.64 8.27 -1.41
N ASN A 11 -4.74 8.24 -2.73
CA ASN A 11 -3.99 9.11 -3.62
C ASN A 11 -2.48 9.01 -3.44
N CYS A 12 -1.98 7.77 -3.29
CA CYS A 12 -0.55 7.51 -3.33
C CYS A 12 0.02 7.92 -4.69
N GLY A 13 1.13 8.64 -4.70
CA GLY A 13 1.74 9.16 -5.93
C GLY A 13 2.42 8.13 -6.81
N VAL A 14 2.22 6.85 -6.57
CA VAL A 14 2.77 5.74 -7.37
C VAL A 14 1.61 5.04 -8.07
N SER A 15 1.82 4.63 -9.33
CA SER A 15 0.76 3.94 -10.08
C SER A 15 0.40 2.60 -9.44
N ALA A 16 -0.86 2.18 -9.60
CA ALA A 16 -1.34 0.91 -9.05
C ALA A 16 -0.52 -0.28 -9.56
N GLN A 17 -0.11 -0.26 -10.83
CA GLN A 17 0.70 -1.33 -11.42
C GLN A 17 2.02 -1.52 -10.67
N LYS A 18 2.70 -0.43 -10.33
CA LYS A 18 3.97 -0.50 -9.59
C LYS A 18 3.77 -0.93 -8.14
N VAL A 19 2.68 -0.46 -7.51
CA VAL A 19 2.34 -0.85 -6.13
C VAL A 19 1.99 -2.33 -6.06
N ARG A 20 1.27 -2.87 -7.05
CA ARG A 20 0.87 -4.29 -7.07
C ARG A 20 2.06 -5.24 -7.06
N LEU A 21 3.16 -4.86 -7.69
CA LEU A 21 4.38 -5.69 -7.66
C LEU A 21 4.90 -5.86 -6.24
N VAL A 22 4.85 -4.81 -5.44
CA VAL A 22 5.27 -4.84 -4.03
C VAL A 22 4.23 -5.55 -3.17
N VAL A 23 2.95 -5.29 -3.40
CA VAL A 23 1.85 -5.91 -2.66
C VAL A 23 1.91 -7.45 -2.78
N ASP A 24 2.23 -7.96 -3.97
CA ASP A 24 2.31 -9.41 -4.19
C ASP A 24 3.43 -10.06 -3.39
N LEU A 25 4.47 -9.32 -3.01
CA LEU A 25 5.56 -9.84 -2.18
C LEU A 25 5.13 -10.13 -0.74
N VAL A 26 4.13 -9.43 -0.24
CA VAL A 26 3.74 -9.50 1.18
C VAL A 26 2.37 -10.13 1.42
N ARG A 27 1.62 -10.42 0.37
CA ARG A 27 0.27 -10.94 0.50
C ARG A 27 0.26 -12.27 1.26
N GLY A 28 -0.58 -12.35 2.29
CA GLY A 28 -0.75 -13.56 3.10
C GLY A 28 0.34 -13.82 4.12
N LYS A 29 1.34 -12.94 4.23
CA LYS A 29 2.45 -13.11 5.17
C LYS A 29 2.12 -12.57 6.56
N PRO A 30 2.83 -13.07 7.61
CA PRO A 30 2.76 -12.45 8.93
C PRO A 30 3.15 -10.97 8.85
N ALA A 31 2.46 -10.12 9.62
CA ALA A 31 2.65 -8.67 9.52
C ALA A 31 4.09 -8.24 9.83
N VAL A 32 4.70 -8.82 10.86
CA VAL A 32 6.09 -8.49 11.25
C VAL A 32 7.06 -8.85 10.13
N GLN A 33 6.92 -10.03 9.55
CA GLN A 33 7.76 -10.48 8.44
C GLN A 33 7.58 -9.58 7.22
N ALA A 34 6.35 -9.17 6.94
CA ALA A 34 6.06 -8.28 5.82
C ALA A 34 6.69 -6.89 6.02
N LEU A 35 6.64 -6.36 7.24
CA LEU A 35 7.28 -5.08 7.56
C LEU A 35 8.79 -5.14 7.30
N ASP A 36 9.45 -6.21 7.74
CA ASP A 36 10.87 -6.39 7.53
C ASP A 36 11.21 -6.52 6.04
N LEU A 37 10.42 -7.30 5.31
CA LEU A 37 10.61 -7.49 3.87
C LEU A 37 10.50 -6.17 3.11
N LEU A 38 9.48 -5.37 3.43
CA LEU A 38 9.27 -4.06 2.79
C LEU A 38 10.38 -3.08 3.11
N LYS A 39 10.91 -3.12 4.32
CA LYS A 39 11.98 -2.22 4.76
C LYS A 39 13.23 -2.39 3.89
N PHE A 40 13.50 -3.60 3.42
CA PHE A 40 14.69 -3.91 2.62
C PHE A 40 14.41 -4.00 1.12
N THR A 41 13.18 -3.78 0.69
CA THR A 41 12.84 -3.81 -0.73
C THR A 41 13.20 -2.47 -1.38
N PRO A 42 14.09 -2.44 -2.38
CA PRO A 42 14.59 -1.18 -2.97
C PRO A 42 13.63 -0.62 -4.02
N LYS A 43 12.40 -0.31 -3.63
CA LYS A 43 11.37 0.28 -4.50
C LYS A 43 10.63 1.38 -3.77
N VAL A 44 10.29 2.45 -4.48
CA VAL A 44 9.54 3.58 -3.90
C VAL A 44 8.18 3.12 -3.37
N ALA A 45 7.51 2.24 -4.10
CA ALA A 45 6.22 1.69 -3.68
C ALA A 45 6.32 0.96 -2.33
N ALA A 46 7.45 0.31 -2.05
CA ALA A 46 7.64 -0.41 -0.79
C ALA A 46 7.58 0.52 0.42
N PHE A 47 8.10 1.74 0.29
CA PHE A 47 8.02 2.74 1.35
C PHE A 47 6.56 3.06 1.70
N HIS A 48 5.74 3.26 0.70
CA HIS A 48 4.32 3.58 0.91
C HIS A 48 3.54 2.40 1.48
N VAL A 49 3.77 1.19 0.97
CA VAL A 49 3.12 -0.02 1.48
C VAL A 49 3.55 -0.29 2.93
N HIS A 50 4.84 -0.12 3.25
CA HIS A 50 5.35 -0.24 4.62
C HIS A 50 4.62 0.71 5.56
N LYS A 51 4.46 1.96 5.14
CA LYS A 51 3.81 2.99 5.96
C LYS A 51 2.35 2.64 6.28
N VAL A 52 1.60 2.17 5.28
CA VAL A 52 0.21 1.75 5.46
C VAL A 52 0.13 0.52 6.37
N LEU A 53 1.00 -0.46 6.16
CA LEU A 53 1.04 -1.67 6.98
C LEU A 53 1.41 -1.36 8.42
N ALA A 54 2.39 -0.49 8.64
CA ALA A 54 2.78 -0.05 9.98
C ALA A 54 1.62 0.66 10.69
N SER A 55 0.85 1.46 9.96
CA SER A 55 -0.34 2.12 10.49
C SER A 55 -1.40 1.11 10.92
N ALA A 56 -1.63 0.06 10.10
CA ALA A 56 -2.58 -0.99 10.43
C ALA A 56 -2.14 -1.78 11.67
N VAL A 57 -0.86 -2.08 11.79
CA VAL A 57 -0.30 -2.78 12.96
C VAL A 57 -0.46 -1.94 14.23
N ALA A 58 -0.14 -0.65 14.14
CA ALA A 58 -0.31 0.28 15.27
C ALA A 58 -1.78 0.36 15.70
N ASN A 59 -2.70 0.41 14.73
CA ASN A 59 -4.12 0.42 15.00
C ASN A 59 -4.56 -0.85 15.74
N ALA A 60 -4.05 -2.02 15.33
CA ALA A 60 -4.34 -3.28 15.98
C ALA A 60 -3.86 -3.28 17.44
N GLU A 61 -2.65 -2.80 17.70
CA GLU A 61 -2.09 -2.78 19.04
C GLU A 61 -2.83 -1.79 19.96
N GLU A 62 -3.12 -0.59 19.45
CA GLU A 62 -3.69 0.48 20.28
C GLU A 62 -5.20 0.34 20.49
N ASN A 63 -5.94 -0.02 19.45
CA ASN A 63 -7.41 0.00 19.48
C ASN A 63 -8.02 -1.37 19.74
N PHE A 64 -7.31 -2.45 19.43
CA PHE A 64 -7.83 -3.82 19.57
C PHE A 64 -7.02 -4.66 20.56
N GLY A 65 -5.91 -4.15 21.05
CA GLY A 65 -5.07 -4.86 22.02
C GLY A 65 -4.45 -6.14 21.50
N VAL A 66 -4.30 -6.27 20.19
CA VAL A 66 -3.73 -7.47 19.56
C VAL A 66 -2.23 -7.29 19.37
N SER A 67 -1.44 -8.30 19.77
CA SER A 67 0.00 -8.30 19.57
C SER A 67 0.34 -8.39 18.09
N ARG A 68 1.37 -7.65 17.65
CA ARG A 68 1.81 -7.68 16.25
C ARG A 68 2.25 -9.07 15.79
N ASP A 69 2.72 -9.90 16.70
CA ASP A 69 3.18 -11.24 16.38
C ASP A 69 2.03 -12.18 15.99
N GLU A 70 0.80 -11.84 16.35
CA GLU A 70 -0.39 -12.60 16.05
C GLU A 70 -1.11 -12.14 14.79
N LEU A 71 -0.64 -11.06 14.17
CA LEU A 71 -1.27 -10.47 12.99
C LEU A 71 -0.72 -11.06 11.70
N TYR A 72 -1.60 -11.22 10.72
CA TYR A 72 -1.20 -11.55 9.36
C TYR A 72 -1.98 -10.70 8.35
N ILE A 73 -1.44 -10.56 7.16
CA ILE A 73 -2.09 -9.79 6.10
C ILE A 73 -3.18 -10.68 5.47
N TYR A 74 -4.43 -10.38 5.81
CA TYR A 74 -5.58 -11.09 5.28
C TYR A 74 -5.86 -10.66 3.84
N ARG A 75 -5.85 -9.35 3.61
CA ARG A 75 -6.08 -8.76 2.29
C ARG A 75 -5.22 -7.52 2.15
N ILE A 76 -4.63 -7.36 0.98
CA ILE A 76 -3.92 -6.14 0.61
C ILE A 76 -4.19 -5.87 -0.86
N THR A 77 -4.64 -4.66 -1.17
CA THR A 77 -5.01 -4.27 -2.53
C THR A 77 -4.42 -2.93 -2.91
N ALA A 78 -4.18 -2.76 -4.20
CA ALA A 78 -3.77 -1.50 -4.78
C ALA A 78 -4.74 -1.20 -5.93
N ASP A 79 -5.59 -0.20 -5.74
CA ASP A 79 -6.60 0.20 -6.71
C ASP A 79 -6.21 1.49 -7.39
N GLU A 80 -6.64 1.68 -8.63
CA GLU A 80 -6.36 2.90 -9.36
C GLU A 80 -7.12 4.08 -8.75
N ALA A 81 -6.38 5.19 -8.54
CA ALA A 81 -6.96 6.47 -8.15
C ALA A 81 -7.17 7.34 -9.39
N PRO A 82 -7.93 8.44 -9.30
CA PRO A 82 -8.10 9.34 -10.42
C PRO A 82 -6.76 9.81 -10.97
N THR A 83 -6.60 9.71 -12.28
CA THR A 83 -5.39 10.14 -12.98
C THR A 83 -5.47 11.62 -13.26
N ARG A 84 -4.43 12.37 -12.88
CA ARG A 84 -4.32 13.78 -13.21
C ARG A 84 -3.63 13.92 -14.55
N LYS A 85 -4.19 14.75 -15.42
CA LYS A 85 -3.65 15.04 -16.74
C LYS A 85 -3.00 16.41 -16.75
N TRP A 86 -1.74 16.44 -17.14
CA TRP A 86 -0.97 17.69 -17.31
C TRP A 86 -0.57 17.82 -18.77
N ARG A 87 -0.30 19.05 -19.19
CA ARG A 87 0.20 19.32 -20.54
C ARG A 87 1.66 19.73 -20.46
N ILE A 88 2.48 19.16 -21.32
CA ILE A 88 3.87 19.54 -21.48
C ILE A 88 4.10 19.95 -22.93
N PHE A 89 5.09 20.82 -23.17
CA PHE A 89 5.43 21.22 -24.52
C PHE A 89 6.06 20.04 -25.27
N GLY A 90 5.53 19.76 -26.45
CA GLY A 90 6.11 18.81 -27.38
C GLY A 90 6.84 19.52 -28.52
N ALA A 91 7.31 18.72 -29.50
CA ALA A 91 7.95 19.25 -30.68
C ALA A 91 7.02 20.20 -31.46
N ARG A 92 7.59 21.23 -32.02
CA ARG A 92 6.86 22.24 -32.87
C ARG A 92 5.70 22.95 -32.16
N GLY A 93 5.82 23.19 -30.84
CA GLY A 93 4.81 23.87 -30.06
C GLY A 93 3.56 23.09 -29.75
N ARG A 94 3.56 21.79 -30.02
CA ARG A 94 2.42 20.90 -29.66
C ARG A 94 2.47 20.53 -28.21
N PHE A 95 1.31 20.49 -27.56
CA PHE A 95 1.20 20.00 -26.19
C PHE A 95 1.08 18.49 -26.18
N LYS A 96 1.82 17.85 -25.27
CA LYS A 96 1.72 16.42 -25.02
C LYS A 96 1.04 16.20 -23.67
N PRO A 97 0.12 15.23 -23.56
CA PRO A 97 -0.47 14.92 -22.27
C PRO A 97 0.56 14.24 -21.37
N LEU A 98 0.65 14.69 -20.12
CA LEU A 98 1.42 14.05 -19.07
C LEU A 98 0.43 13.46 -18.08
N LEU A 99 0.45 12.15 -17.90
CA LEU A 99 -0.45 11.45 -16.98
C LEU A 99 0.23 11.27 -15.64
N ARG A 100 -0.37 11.84 -14.59
CA ARG A 100 0.05 11.59 -13.20
C ARG A 100 -0.87 10.55 -12.61
N ARG A 101 -0.45 9.30 -12.68
CA ARG A 101 -1.21 8.19 -12.14
C ARG A 101 -1.02 8.11 -10.64
N ALA A 102 -2.05 7.64 -9.96
CA ALA A 102 -2.05 7.46 -8.52
C ALA A 102 -2.78 6.17 -8.17
N SER A 103 -2.66 5.75 -6.90
CA SER A 103 -3.29 4.53 -6.43
C SER A 103 -3.81 4.71 -5.01
N HIS A 104 -4.74 3.82 -4.64
CA HIS A 104 -5.22 3.67 -3.26
C HIS A 104 -4.71 2.33 -2.75
N ILE A 105 -4.08 2.33 -1.59
CA ILE A 105 -3.55 1.12 -0.97
C ILE A 105 -4.41 0.80 0.25
N THR A 106 -4.94 -0.41 0.31
CA THR A 106 -5.76 -0.87 1.43
C THR A 106 -5.15 -2.14 2.01
N VAL A 107 -4.94 -2.15 3.32
CA VAL A 107 -4.44 -3.32 4.05
C VAL A 107 -5.49 -3.74 5.06
N VAL A 108 -5.82 -5.02 5.10
CA VAL A 108 -6.68 -5.62 6.12
C VAL A 108 -5.88 -6.69 6.83
N LEU A 109 -5.73 -6.53 8.14
CA LEU A 109 -5.05 -7.48 9.00
C LEU A 109 -6.07 -8.29 9.80
N ARG A 110 -5.72 -9.53 10.11
CA ARG A 110 -6.48 -10.39 11.01
C ARG A 110 -5.55 -11.04 12.02
N GLU A 111 -6.11 -11.34 13.19
CA GLU A 111 -5.42 -12.09 14.21
C GLU A 111 -5.42 -13.57 13.84
N ARG A 112 -4.29 -14.26 14.05
CA ARG A 112 -4.21 -15.71 13.89
C ARG A 112 -4.86 -16.39 15.07
N GLU A 113 -5.61 -17.39 14.73
CA GLU A 113 -6.22 -18.27 15.74
C GLU A 113 -5.28 -19.42 16.12
#